data_e6e72d010590fad9a85c001a8bfcb3a8
#
_entry.id   e6e72d010590fad9a85c001a8bfcb3a8
#
_cell.length_a   1.000
_cell.length_b   1.000
_cell.length_c   1.000
_cell.angle_alpha   90.00
_cell.angle_beta   90.00
_cell.angle_gamma   90.00
#
_symmetry.space_group_name_H-M   'P 1'
#
loop_
_entity.id
_entity.type
_entity.pdbx_description
1 polymer ?
#
loop_
_entity_poly.entity_id
_entity_poly.type
_entity_poly.pdbx_seq_one_letter_code
_entity_poly.pdbx_strand_id
1 'polypeptide(L)'
;SVIYGDVFYMSQQTSYFAWDKTLMSFILSQDWGWLYAAGRFLLLGFHYPLLGGSLLALMLTLCAWLIDYIAALPAKLRLLAALPLFAFLAYFVGLDYSVNYHRETSLLMALPFAALLLLLLASVIKRIVTRKKISSPLKLNVGTHRNVLINNLGVCCVFLCISAFCFFQRDDLIRTCRMTKMLEQSDWQAMIDEALGARRPSRSVAAYYAIALAETGLLESRAFEIPYDYPNRKVREKDGRMTDGISIYTLDADFYAGLANTSYHNCMEIAVTNGPQIFLLKRMARAAAMNGEKRLAWKYITMIDRNPFEHKFVERYKNYLANLGAMYAEPEFVH
;
A
#
# COMPACT_ATOMS: atom_id res chain seq x y z
N SER A 1 11.18 1.46 4.30
CA SER A 1 10.96 2.47 3.23
C SER A 1 11.86 2.26 2.03
N VAL A 2 13.13 1.92 2.18
CA VAL A 2 14.04 1.74 1.03
C VAL A 2 13.66 0.52 0.19
N ILE A 3 13.50 -0.64 0.82
CA ILE A 3 13.17 -1.90 0.12
C ILE A 3 11.68 -1.99 -0.23
N TYR A 4 10.82 -1.56 0.67
CA TYR A 4 9.35 -1.61 0.54
C TYR A 4 8.72 -0.29 0.08
N GLY A 5 9.51 0.64 -0.48
CA GLY A 5 9.02 1.96 -0.86
C GLY A 5 7.86 1.90 -1.85
N ASP A 6 8.00 1.08 -2.88
CA ASP A 6 6.99 0.95 -3.92
C ASP A 6 5.73 0.21 -3.43
N VAL A 7 5.87 -0.76 -2.51
CA VAL A 7 4.73 -1.41 -1.84
C VAL A 7 3.95 -0.41 -0.99
N PHE A 8 4.63 0.44 -0.24
CA PHE A 8 4.00 1.49 0.56
C PHE A 8 3.34 2.56 -0.30
N TYR A 9 3.96 2.96 -1.39
CA TYR A 9 3.35 3.85 -2.38
C TYR A 9 2.06 3.22 -2.94
N MET A 10 2.10 1.97 -3.37
CA MET A 10 0.91 1.27 -3.85
C MET A 10 -0.17 1.14 -2.77
N SER A 11 0.21 0.99 -1.52
CA SER A 11 -0.76 0.97 -0.41
C SER A 11 -1.53 2.29 -0.30
N GLN A 12 -0.88 3.41 -0.55
CA GLN A 12 -1.54 4.72 -0.62
C GLN A 12 -2.42 4.82 -1.87
N GLN A 13 -1.96 4.32 -3.02
CA GLN A 13 -2.74 4.33 -4.27
C GLN A 13 -3.98 3.42 -4.19
N THR A 14 -3.96 2.34 -3.40
CA THR A 14 -5.12 1.46 -3.15
C THR A 14 -6.09 2.01 -2.09
N SER A 15 -5.88 3.24 -1.64
CA SER A 15 -6.77 3.96 -0.73
C SER A 15 -7.24 5.27 -1.38
N TYR A 16 -8.32 5.84 -0.88
CA TYR A 16 -8.79 7.16 -1.27
C TYR A 16 -9.22 7.96 -0.04
N PHE A 17 -8.65 9.13 0.09
CA PHE A 17 -9.03 10.09 1.12
C PHE A 17 -9.21 11.47 0.50
N ALA A 18 -10.34 12.10 0.78
CA ALA A 18 -10.65 13.50 0.44
C ALA A 18 -11.53 14.12 1.50
N TRP A 19 -11.38 15.41 1.73
CA TRP A 19 -12.26 16.19 2.59
C TRP A 19 -13.57 16.49 1.86
N ASP A 20 -14.37 15.46 1.61
CA ASP A 20 -15.67 15.53 0.95
C ASP A 20 -16.75 15.04 1.90
N LYS A 21 -17.84 15.83 2.02
CA LYS A 21 -18.92 15.53 2.95
C LYS A 21 -19.57 14.16 2.66
N THR A 22 -19.72 13.81 1.39
CA THR A 22 -20.37 12.57 0.97
C THR A 22 -19.47 11.37 1.30
N LEU A 23 -18.17 11.47 0.96
CA LEU A 23 -17.20 10.42 1.27
C LEU A 23 -17.06 10.22 2.79
N MET A 24 -16.93 11.33 3.54
CA MET A 24 -16.77 11.25 4.99
C MET A 24 -18.03 10.70 5.67
N SER A 25 -19.23 11.07 5.22
CA SER A 25 -20.46 10.49 5.76
C SER A 25 -20.56 8.98 5.47
N PHE A 26 -20.14 8.55 4.27
CA PHE A 26 -20.09 7.12 3.91
C PHE A 26 -19.08 6.35 4.76
N ILE A 27 -17.85 6.86 4.93
CA ILE A 27 -16.83 6.20 5.74
C ILE A 27 -17.28 6.13 7.20
N LEU A 28 -17.80 7.23 7.76
CA LEU A 28 -18.21 7.31 9.16
C LEU A 28 -19.47 6.49 9.47
N SER A 29 -20.29 6.14 8.48
CA SER A 29 -21.44 5.26 8.66
C SER A 29 -21.08 3.77 8.79
N GLN A 30 -19.83 3.40 8.47
CA GLN A 30 -19.35 2.03 8.63
C GLN A 30 -18.92 1.76 10.08
N ASP A 31 -18.94 0.49 10.47
CA ASP A 31 -18.38 0.06 11.76
C ASP A 31 -16.91 0.48 11.86
N TRP A 32 -16.56 1.17 12.94
CA TRP A 32 -15.21 1.74 13.14
C TRP A 32 -14.80 2.79 12.09
N GLY A 33 -15.76 3.45 11.42
CA GLY A 33 -15.52 4.37 10.32
C GLY A 33 -14.55 5.50 10.65
N TRP A 34 -14.56 6.03 11.88
CA TRP A 34 -13.59 7.03 12.33
C TRP A 34 -12.14 6.51 12.28
N LEU A 35 -11.94 5.21 12.59
CA LEU A 35 -10.62 4.58 12.56
C LEU A 35 -10.14 4.41 11.12
N TYR A 36 -11.03 3.99 10.21
CA TYR A 36 -10.72 3.92 8.78
C TYR A 36 -10.42 5.30 8.20
N ALA A 37 -11.17 6.34 8.57
CA ALA A 37 -10.91 7.70 8.14
C ALA A 37 -9.52 8.18 8.59
N ALA A 38 -9.17 7.97 9.86
CA ALA A 38 -7.84 8.29 10.39
C ALA A 38 -6.74 7.49 9.68
N GLY A 39 -6.95 6.19 9.48
CA GLY A 39 -6.01 5.33 8.76
C GLY A 39 -5.76 5.78 7.32
N ARG A 40 -6.82 6.11 6.56
CA ARG A 40 -6.73 6.64 5.19
C ARG A 40 -6.01 7.98 5.15
N PHE A 41 -6.29 8.88 6.11
CA PHE A 41 -5.58 10.14 6.22
C PHE A 41 -4.07 9.96 6.47
N LEU A 42 -3.71 9.12 7.44
CA LEU A 42 -2.31 8.82 7.76
C LEU A 42 -1.59 8.11 6.60
N LEU A 43 -2.31 7.28 5.85
CA LEU A 43 -1.78 6.57 4.70
C LEU A 43 -1.34 7.52 3.57
N LEU A 44 -1.88 8.73 3.48
CA LEU A 44 -1.42 9.75 2.54
C LEU A 44 0.08 10.02 2.66
N GLY A 45 0.66 9.88 3.85
CA GLY A 45 2.10 10.04 4.06
C GLY A 45 2.95 9.08 3.23
N PHE A 46 2.41 7.94 2.81
CA PHE A 46 3.14 6.97 1.98
C PHE A 46 3.24 7.34 0.50
N HIS A 47 2.63 8.43 0.07
CA HIS A 47 2.97 9.03 -1.22
C HIS A 47 4.49 9.33 -1.31
N TYR A 48 5.06 9.74 -0.17
CA TYR A 48 6.51 9.78 0.05
C TYR A 48 6.90 8.65 1.00
N PRO A 49 7.41 7.51 0.49
CA PRO A 49 7.65 6.31 1.31
C PRO A 49 8.51 6.53 2.56
N LEU A 50 9.44 7.49 2.51
CA LEU A 50 10.25 7.88 3.67
C LEU A 50 9.40 8.57 4.75
N LEU A 51 8.49 9.45 4.36
CA LEU A 51 7.60 10.15 5.29
C LEU A 51 6.64 9.17 5.95
N GLY A 52 5.93 8.37 5.15
CA GLY A 52 4.97 7.38 5.68
C GLY A 52 5.67 6.32 6.53
N GLY A 53 6.84 5.84 6.09
CA GLY A 53 7.63 4.87 6.84
C GLY A 53 8.16 5.44 8.17
N SER A 54 8.60 6.70 8.20
CA SER A 54 9.02 7.34 9.46
C SER A 54 7.85 7.58 10.42
N LEU A 55 6.67 7.95 9.89
CA LEU A 55 5.46 8.11 10.68
C LEU A 55 5.03 6.77 11.31
N LEU A 56 5.01 5.69 10.54
CA LEU A 56 4.73 4.35 11.03
C LEU A 56 5.73 3.92 12.10
N ALA A 57 7.04 4.12 11.84
CA ALA A 57 8.09 3.79 12.79
C ALA A 57 7.95 4.57 14.10
N LEU A 58 7.62 5.88 14.02
CA LEU A 58 7.36 6.71 15.19
C LEU A 58 6.18 6.16 16.01
N MET A 59 5.05 5.86 15.36
CA MET A 59 3.87 5.30 16.05
C MET A 59 4.21 3.98 16.74
N LEU A 60 4.89 3.06 16.05
CA LEU A 60 5.30 1.78 16.60
C LEU A 60 6.27 1.96 17.78
N THR A 61 7.25 2.85 17.65
CA THR A 61 8.21 3.14 18.73
C THR A 61 7.52 3.70 19.98
N LEU A 62 6.55 4.62 19.78
CA LEU A 62 5.74 5.14 20.88
C LEU A 62 4.89 4.05 21.53
N CYS A 63 4.32 3.13 20.76
CA CYS A 63 3.61 1.97 21.30
C CYS A 63 4.54 1.08 22.14
N ALA A 64 5.75 0.76 21.63
CA ALA A 64 6.72 -0.03 22.40
C ALA A 64 7.10 0.65 23.74
N TRP A 65 7.34 1.96 23.66
CA TRP A 65 7.68 2.74 24.87
C TRP A 65 6.52 2.76 25.87
N LEU A 66 5.28 2.93 25.43
CA LEU A 66 4.11 2.89 26.30
C LEU A 66 3.87 1.49 26.89
N ILE A 67 4.09 0.43 26.13
CA ILE A 67 4.02 -0.95 26.64
C ILE A 67 5.06 -1.15 27.75
N ASP A 68 6.32 -0.75 27.51
CA ASP A 68 7.38 -0.83 28.54
C ASP A 68 7.01 -0.03 29.80
N TYR A 69 6.50 1.19 29.62
CA TYR A 69 6.05 2.05 30.71
C TYR A 69 4.88 1.44 31.50
N ILE A 70 3.87 0.88 30.82
CA ILE A 70 2.69 0.29 31.45
C ILE A 70 3.04 -1.00 32.16
N ALA A 71 3.80 -1.88 31.52
CA ALA A 71 4.19 -3.18 32.03
C ALA A 71 5.32 -3.09 33.11
N ALA A 72 6.01 -1.94 33.20
CA ALA A 72 7.16 -1.72 34.08
C ALA A 72 8.22 -2.83 33.93
N LEU A 73 8.57 -3.18 32.72
CA LEU A 73 9.44 -4.30 32.41
C LEU A 73 10.86 -4.08 32.95
N PRO A 74 11.48 -5.12 33.57
CA PRO A 74 12.87 -5.05 33.95
C PRO A 74 13.77 -4.87 32.72
N ALA A 75 14.92 -4.21 32.88
CA ALA A 75 15.80 -3.85 31.77
C ALA A 75 16.19 -5.02 30.83
N LYS A 76 16.23 -6.24 31.36
CA LYS A 76 16.53 -7.47 30.59
C LYS A 76 15.39 -7.93 29.68
N LEU A 77 14.15 -7.55 29.97
CA LEU A 77 12.94 -8.00 29.26
C LEU A 77 12.30 -6.91 28.39
N ARG A 78 12.90 -5.74 28.26
CA ARG A 78 12.37 -4.62 27.46
C ARG A 78 12.13 -4.98 25.98
N LEU A 79 12.92 -5.91 25.45
CA LEU A 79 12.70 -6.41 24.09
C LEU A 79 11.29 -6.99 23.90
N LEU A 80 10.69 -7.56 24.95
CA LEU A 80 9.33 -8.10 24.89
C LEU A 80 8.28 -7.03 24.56
N ALA A 81 8.53 -5.77 24.90
CA ALA A 81 7.62 -4.67 24.54
C ALA A 81 7.55 -4.43 23.02
N ALA A 82 8.59 -4.79 22.28
CA ALA A 82 8.65 -4.65 20.84
C ALA A 82 8.06 -5.86 20.08
N LEU A 83 7.92 -7.03 20.71
CA LEU A 83 7.45 -8.25 20.05
C LEU A 83 6.06 -8.10 19.37
N PRO A 84 5.02 -7.51 20.00
CA PRO A 84 3.72 -7.33 19.34
C PRO A 84 3.84 -6.50 18.08
N LEU A 85 4.75 -5.53 18.04
CA LEU A 85 4.96 -4.63 16.92
C LEU A 85 5.71 -5.33 15.79
N PHE A 86 6.66 -6.20 16.12
CA PHE A 86 7.31 -7.06 15.13
C PHE A 86 6.35 -8.08 14.54
N ALA A 87 5.48 -8.67 15.35
CA ALA A 87 4.43 -9.56 14.86
C ALA A 87 3.46 -8.83 13.93
N PHE A 88 3.08 -7.60 14.26
CA PHE A 88 2.27 -6.75 13.39
C PHE A 88 2.96 -6.48 12.06
N LEU A 89 4.22 -6.06 12.06
CA LEU A 89 4.98 -5.80 10.83
C LEU A 89 5.15 -7.06 9.99
N ALA A 90 5.51 -8.19 10.61
CA ALA A 90 5.65 -9.47 9.92
C ALA A 90 4.34 -9.91 9.27
N TYR A 91 3.21 -9.74 9.97
CA TYR A 91 1.89 -10.09 9.45
C TYR A 91 1.46 -9.16 8.31
N PHE A 92 1.42 -7.86 8.55
CA PHE A 92 0.89 -6.91 7.58
C PHE A 92 1.80 -6.72 6.36
N VAL A 93 3.11 -6.72 6.56
CA VAL A 93 4.07 -6.46 5.48
C VAL A 93 4.56 -7.76 4.84
N GLY A 94 4.79 -8.78 5.65
CA GLY A 94 5.44 -10.02 5.21
C GLY A 94 4.49 -11.12 4.77
N LEU A 95 3.41 -11.37 5.49
CA LEU A 95 2.59 -12.56 5.28
C LEU A 95 1.26 -12.29 4.58
N ASP A 96 0.55 -11.24 4.97
CA ASP A 96 -0.84 -11.06 4.59
C ASP A 96 -1.15 -9.73 3.91
N TYR A 97 -0.23 -8.78 3.98
CA TYR A 97 -0.42 -7.50 3.34
C TYR A 97 -0.38 -7.64 1.82
N SER A 98 -1.54 -7.79 1.23
CA SER A 98 -1.70 -7.89 -0.21
C SER A 98 -2.29 -6.60 -0.75
N VAL A 99 -1.51 -5.86 -1.51
CA VAL A 99 -1.96 -4.70 -2.29
C VAL A 99 -2.99 -5.14 -3.35
N ASN A 100 -3.02 -6.42 -3.67
CA ASN A 100 -3.84 -6.97 -4.75
C ASN A 100 -5.22 -7.47 -4.30
N TYR A 101 -5.53 -7.56 -3.00
CA TYR A 101 -6.74 -8.24 -2.54
C TYR A 101 -7.45 -7.52 -1.40
N HIS A 102 -8.70 -7.22 -1.61
CA HIS A 102 -9.89 -7.09 -0.73
C HIS A 102 -9.72 -6.66 0.76
N ARG A 103 -8.53 -6.29 1.21
CA ARG A 103 -8.37 -5.73 2.56
C ARG A 103 -8.19 -4.23 2.50
N GLU A 104 -8.85 -3.59 3.43
CA GLU A 104 -8.70 -2.15 3.65
C GLU A 104 -7.23 -1.83 4.00
N THR A 105 -6.48 -1.29 3.05
CA THR A 105 -5.05 -0.98 3.23
C THR A 105 -4.80 0.05 4.32
N SER A 106 -5.82 0.86 4.65
CA SER A 106 -5.76 1.82 5.74
C SER A 106 -5.49 1.19 7.11
N LEU A 107 -5.78 -0.11 7.29
CA LEU A 107 -5.50 -0.84 8.53
C LEU A 107 -4.00 -0.85 8.88
N LEU A 108 -3.10 -0.73 7.91
CA LEU A 108 -1.67 -0.58 8.15
C LEU A 108 -1.36 0.61 9.08
N MET A 109 -2.09 1.71 8.95
CA MET A 109 -1.91 2.90 9.79
C MET A 109 -2.97 3.00 10.89
N ALA A 110 -4.18 2.52 10.62
CA ALA A 110 -5.31 2.57 11.55
C ALA A 110 -5.04 1.76 12.83
N LEU A 111 -4.53 0.52 12.69
CA LEU A 111 -4.28 -0.35 13.86
C LEU A 111 -3.18 0.18 14.80
N PRO A 112 -1.99 0.59 14.31
CA PRO A 112 -0.99 1.24 15.18
C PRO A 112 -1.53 2.52 15.81
N PHE A 113 -2.32 3.31 15.10
CA PHE A 113 -2.96 4.51 15.63
C PHE A 113 -3.94 4.18 16.75
N ALA A 114 -4.83 3.20 16.56
CA ALA A 114 -5.75 2.74 17.60
C ALA A 114 -5.00 2.19 18.83
N ALA A 115 -3.97 1.37 18.59
CA ALA A 115 -3.13 0.84 19.66
C ALA A 115 -2.46 1.96 20.45
N LEU A 116 -1.94 3.00 19.76
CA LEU A 116 -1.34 4.16 20.41
C LEU A 116 -2.34 4.90 21.31
N LEU A 117 -3.57 5.15 20.81
CA LEU A 117 -4.62 5.79 21.61
C LEU A 117 -5.00 4.98 22.85
N LEU A 118 -5.17 3.67 22.70
CA LEU A 118 -5.49 2.78 23.84
C LEU A 118 -4.36 2.73 24.86
N LEU A 119 -3.11 2.65 24.42
CA LEU A 119 -1.95 2.66 25.30
C LEU A 119 -1.77 4.01 26.01
N LEU A 120 -2.04 5.13 25.32
CA LEU A 120 -2.05 6.45 25.96
C LEU A 120 -3.11 6.53 27.05
N LEU A 121 -4.33 6.07 26.77
CA LEU A 121 -5.40 6.02 27.77
C LEU A 121 -4.99 5.16 28.99
N ALA A 122 -4.47 3.95 28.73
CA ALA A 122 -3.99 3.05 29.79
C ALA A 122 -2.87 3.69 30.61
N SER A 123 -1.96 4.43 29.97
CA SER A 123 -0.87 5.12 30.67
C SER A 123 -1.38 6.24 31.59
N VAL A 124 -2.40 6.99 31.14
CA VAL A 124 -3.06 8.03 31.95
C VAL A 124 -3.76 7.39 33.15
N ILE A 125 -4.52 6.32 32.94
CA ILE A 125 -5.19 5.57 34.02
C ILE A 125 -4.16 5.08 35.05
N LYS A 126 -3.07 4.44 34.58
CA LYS A 126 -1.97 4.01 35.46
C LYS A 126 -1.43 5.18 36.26
N ARG A 127 -1.18 6.32 35.63
CA ARG A 127 -0.65 7.52 36.35
C ARG A 127 -1.60 8.03 37.44
N ILE A 128 -2.92 8.02 37.17
CA ILE A 128 -3.94 8.44 38.14
C ILE A 128 -3.99 7.47 39.32
N VAL A 129 -4.03 6.16 39.04
CA VAL A 129 -4.09 5.12 40.06
C VAL A 129 -2.81 5.13 40.93
N THR A 130 -1.64 5.31 40.30
CA THR A 130 -0.36 5.31 40.99
C THR A 130 -0.17 6.58 41.81
N ARG A 131 -0.64 7.75 41.37
CA ARG A 131 -0.60 9.01 42.13
C ARG A 131 -1.35 8.91 43.49
N LYS A 132 -2.39 8.10 43.57
CA LYS A 132 -3.12 7.85 44.83
C LYS A 132 -2.32 6.96 45.80
N LYS A 133 -1.26 6.28 45.35
CA LYS A 133 -0.54 5.26 46.15
C LYS A 133 0.92 5.60 46.46
N ILE A 134 1.55 6.60 45.84
CA ILE A 134 3.00 6.79 45.93
C ILE A 134 3.36 8.27 46.04
N SER A 135 3.87 8.63 47.22
CA SER A 135 4.68 9.82 47.49
C SER A 135 6.19 9.62 47.15
N SER A 136 6.55 8.63 46.35
CA SER A 136 7.95 8.38 46.01
C SER A 136 8.21 8.78 44.53
N PRO A 137 9.34 9.49 44.23
CA PRO A 137 9.67 9.89 42.88
C PRO A 137 9.85 8.67 42.00
N LEU A 138 9.32 8.77 40.74
CA LEU A 138 9.48 7.77 39.69
C LEU A 138 10.97 7.49 39.48
N LYS A 139 11.49 6.40 40.08
CA LYS A 139 12.81 5.91 39.73
C LYS A 139 12.71 5.33 38.31
N LEU A 140 13.06 6.10 37.30
CA LEU A 140 13.44 5.54 36.01
C LEU A 140 14.57 4.56 36.27
N ASN A 141 14.28 3.27 36.12
CA ASN A 141 15.27 2.23 36.24
C ASN A 141 16.18 2.31 34.99
N VAL A 142 17.13 3.25 35.05
CA VAL A 142 18.14 3.41 34.00
C VAL A 142 19.01 2.18 34.10
N GLY A 143 18.71 1.17 33.26
CA GLY A 143 19.54 -0.02 33.18
C GLY A 143 20.99 0.35 32.86
N THR A 144 21.93 -0.48 33.32
CA THR A 144 23.33 -0.31 32.98
C THR A 144 23.49 -0.13 31.45
N HIS A 145 24.40 0.75 31.00
CA HIS A 145 24.66 1.00 29.57
C HIS A 145 24.75 -0.27 28.74
N ARG A 146 25.34 -1.33 29.31
CA ARG A 146 25.43 -2.66 28.69
C ARG A 146 24.06 -3.30 28.39
N ASN A 147 23.10 -3.21 29.29
CA ASN A 147 21.76 -3.81 29.09
C ASN A 147 20.96 -3.02 28.06
N VAL A 148 21.11 -1.70 28.00
CA VAL A 148 20.48 -0.86 26.98
C VAL A 148 21.05 -1.19 25.60
N LEU A 149 22.36 -1.34 25.50
CA LEU A 149 23.04 -1.68 24.25
C LEU A 149 22.63 -3.07 23.74
N ILE A 150 22.58 -4.08 24.62
CA ILE A 150 22.16 -5.44 24.27
C ILE A 150 20.71 -5.46 23.78
N ASN A 151 19.79 -4.73 24.44
CA ASN A 151 18.40 -4.65 24.02
C ASN A 151 18.25 -3.96 22.65
N ASN A 152 18.94 -2.85 22.43
CA ASN A 152 18.91 -2.15 21.15
C ASN A 152 19.48 -3.01 20.00
N LEU A 153 20.59 -3.71 20.27
CA LEU A 153 21.16 -4.64 19.30
C LEU A 153 20.17 -5.79 18.98
N GLY A 154 19.53 -6.35 20.01
CA GLY A 154 18.51 -7.37 19.86
C GLY A 154 17.32 -6.90 19.01
N VAL A 155 16.81 -5.70 19.25
CA VAL A 155 15.75 -5.06 18.43
C VAL A 155 16.18 -4.94 16.97
N CYS A 156 17.40 -4.42 16.75
CA CYS A 156 17.95 -4.30 15.39
C CYS A 156 18.09 -5.66 14.70
N CYS A 157 18.61 -6.68 15.39
CA CYS A 157 18.75 -8.02 14.81
C CYS A 157 17.39 -8.63 14.44
N VAL A 158 16.40 -8.55 15.33
CA VAL A 158 15.05 -9.07 15.06
C VAL A 158 14.41 -8.31 13.88
N PHE A 159 14.54 -7.00 13.84
CA PHE A 159 14.04 -6.19 12.72
C PHE A 159 14.69 -6.58 11.39
N LEU A 160 16.01 -6.77 11.36
CA LEU A 160 16.74 -7.20 10.16
C LEU A 160 16.31 -8.60 9.72
N CYS A 161 16.15 -9.54 10.66
CA CYS A 161 15.67 -10.89 10.34
C CYS A 161 14.25 -10.87 9.74
N ILE A 162 13.33 -10.09 10.32
CA ILE A 162 11.96 -9.95 9.79
C ILE A 162 11.99 -9.29 8.43
N SER A 163 12.77 -8.23 8.25
CA SER A 163 12.89 -7.53 6.97
C SER A 163 13.44 -8.45 5.87
N ALA A 164 14.46 -9.24 6.18
CA ALA A 164 15.01 -10.22 5.25
C ALA A 164 13.98 -11.32 4.91
N PHE A 165 13.31 -11.87 5.93
CA PHE A 165 12.26 -12.86 5.73
C PHE A 165 11.15 -12.33 4.81
N CYS A 166 10.64 -11.14 5.11
CA CYS A 166 9.60 -10.51 4.29
C CYS A 166 10.08 -10.27 2.85
N PHE A 167 11.32 -9.81 2.67
CA PHE A 167 11.90 -9.59 1.34
C PHE A 167 11.92 -10.87 0.51
N PHE A 168 12.44 -11.99 1.07
CA PHE A 168 12.52 -13.26 0.35
C PHE A 168 11.16 -13.89 0.07
N GLN A 169 10.18 -13.69 0.95
CA GLN A 169 8.84 -14.23 0.78
C GLN A 169 7.98 -13.44 -0.22
N ARG A 170 8.27 -12.16 -0.43
CA ARG A 170 7.40 -11.24 -1.16
C ARG A 170 8.12 -10.50 -2.29
N ASP A 171 9.17 -11.10 -2.86
CA ASP A 171 9.87 -10.53 -4.02
C ASP A 171 8.90 -10.25 -5.19
N ASP A 172 7.94 -11.15 -5.42
CA ASP A 172 6.89 -11.01 -6.43
C ASP A 172 6.03 -9.76 -6.23
N LEU A 173 5.64 -9.45 -4.99
CA LEU A 173 4.86 -8.27 -4.65
C LEU A 173 5.66 -6.99 -4.84
N ILE A 174 6.91 -6.97 -4.37
CA ILE A 174 7.80 -5.81 -4.49
C ILE A 174 8.00 -5.48 -5.98
N ARG A 175 8.30 -6.49 -6.81
CA ARG A 175 8.48 -6.32 -8.26
C ARG A 175 7.20 -5.84 -8.93
N THR A 176 6.05 -6.44 -8.62
CA THR A 176 4.76 -6.03 -9.16
C THR A 176 4.47 -4.55 -8.85
N CYS A 177 4.67 -4.12 -7.60
CA CYS A 177 4.45 -2.72 -7.22
C CYS A 177 5.42 -1.76 -7.92
N ARG A 178 6.69 -2.17 -8.10
CA ARG A 178 7.69 -1.40 -8.83
C ARG A 178 7.33 -1.28 -10.32
N MET A 179 6.94 -2.39 -10.95
CA MET A 179 6.52 -2.40 -12.36
C MET A 179 5.24 -1.58 -12.59
N THR A 180 4.28 -1.60 -11.66
CA THR A 180 3.09 -0.73 -11.73
C THR A 180 3.48 0.76 -11.74
N LYS A 181 4.48 1.15 -10.97
CA LYS A 181 4.99 2.52 -10.97
C LYS A 181 5.74 2.87 -12.25
N MET A 182 6.54 1.94 -12.80
CA MET A 182 7.20 2.09 -14.10
C MET A 182 6.18 2.22 -15.23
N LEU A 183 5.07 1.47 -15.16
CA LEU A 183 3.94 1.57 -16.09
C LEU A 183 3.34 2.99 -16.09
N GLU A 184 3.12 3.59 -14.92
CA GLU A 184 2.63 4.97 -14.82
C GLU A 184 3.59 6.00 -15.44
N GLN A 185 4.87 5.66 -15.56
CA GLN A 185 5.92 6.49 -16.15
C GLN A 185 6.20 6.13 -17.62
N SER A 186 5.57 5.09 -18.14
CA SER A 186 5.82 4.50 -19.47
C SER A 186 7.30 4.10 -19.68
N ASP A 187 7.94 3.63 -18.60
CA ASP A 187 9.34 3.18 -18.63
C ASP A 187 9.40 1.68 -18.97
N TRP A 188 9.16 1.40 -20.25
CA TRP A 188 9.05 0.04 -20.78
C TRP A 188 10.33 -0.77 -20.63
N GLN A 189 11.49 -0.12 -20.85
CA GLN A 189 12.77 -0.82 -20.75
C GLN A 189 13.07 -1.24 -19.30
N ALA A 190 12.81 -0.37 -18.33
CA ALA A 190 12.98 -0.72 -16.93
C ALA A 190 12.03 -1.86 -16.50
N MET A 191 10.80 -1.90 -17.05
CA MET A 191 9.87 -3.02 -16.81
C MET A 191 10.41 -4.35 -17.35
N ILE A 192 10.98 -4.34 -18.57
CA ILE A 192 11.61 -5.52 -19.17
C ILE A 192 12.77 -6.01 -18.29
N ASP A 193 13.66 -5.11 -17.91
CA ASP A 193 14.83 -5.45 -17.08
C ASP A 193 14.45 -5.98 -15.70
N GLU A 194 13.40 -5.41 -15.08
CA GLU A 194 12.88 -5.88 -13.79
C GLU A 194 12.28 -7.28 -13.90
N ALA A 195 11.57 -7.59 -15.00
CA ALA A 195 10.99 -8.90 -15.23
C ALA A 195 12.09 -9.97 -15.46
N LEU A 196 13.11 -9.66 -16.25
CA LEU A 196 14.24 -10.55 -16.50
C LEU A 196 15.06 -10.83 -15.23
N GLY A 197 15.10 -9.89 -14.30
CA GLY A 197 15.73 -10.06 -12.99
C GLY A 197 14.96 -10.98 -12.02
N ALA A 198 13.73 -11.39 -12.35
CA ALA A 198 12.92 -12.25 -11.50
C ALA A 198 13.33 -13.71 -11.61
N ARG A 199 13.68 -14.35 -10.50
CA ARG A 199 14.01 -15.79 -10.48
C ARG A 199 12.82 -16.69 -10.81
N ARG A 200 11.63 -16.29 -10.33
CA ARG A 200 10.36 -16.98 -10.57
C ARG A 200 9.29 -15.89 -10.78
N PRO A 201 9.12 -15.41 -12.00
CA PRO A 201 8.15 -14.37 -12.27
C PRO A 201 6.73 -14.84 -11.91
N SER A 202 6.00 -14.01 -11.18
CA SER A 202 4.58 -14.22 -10.90
C SER A 202 3.74 -13.86 -12.14
N ARG A 203 2.45 -14.20 -12.11
CA ARG A 203 1.52 -13.81 -13.20
C ARG A 203 1.49 -12.31 -13.44
N SER A 204 1.57 -11.51 -12.39
CA SER A 204 1.61 -10.04 -12.49
C SER A 204 2.90 -9.56 -13.16
N VAL A 205 4.05 -10.10 -12.79
CA VAL A 205 5.32 -9.77 -13.44
C VAL A 205 5.30 -10.16 -14.91
N ALA A 206 4.79 -11.37 -15.24
CA ALA A 206 4.67 -11.82 -16.63
C ALA A 206 3.70 -10.96 -17.45
N ALA A 207 2.58 -10.52 -16.86
CA ALA A 207 1.64 -9.64 -17.54
C ALA A 207 2.25 -8.26 -17.84
N TYR A 208 2.92 -7.65 -16.87
CA TYR A 208 3.60 -6.36 -17.08
C TYR A 208 4.78 -6.47 -18.06
N TYR A 209 5.49 -7.60 -18.06
CA TYR A 209 6.49 -7.89 -19.07
C TYR A 209 5.88 -7.94 -20.47
N ALA A 210 4.76 -8.66 -20.63
CA ALA A 210 4.07 -8.73 -21.92
C ALA A 210 3.58 -7.36 -22.40
N ILE A 211 3.04 -6.52 -21.50
CA ILE A 211 2.67 -5.13 -21.82
C ILE A 211 3.90 -4.37 -22.33
N ALA A 212 5.01 -4.39 -21.60
CA ALA A 212 6.22 -3.66 -21.98
C ALA A 212 6.79 -4.13 -23.31
N LEU A 213 6.74 -5.45 -23.59
CA LEU A 213 7.15 -6.00 -24.89
C LEU A 213 6.20 -5.60 -26.03
N ALA A 214 4.89 -5.55 -25.78
CA ALA A 214 3.92 -5.09 -26.76
C ALA A 214 4.16 -3.63 -27.14
N GLU A 215 4.33 -2.77 -26.15
CA GLU A 215 4.59 -1.33 -26.33
C GLU A 215 5.92 -1.03 -27.04
N THR A 216 6.90 -1.92 -26.90
CA THR A 216 8.21 -1.78 -27.58
C THR A 216 8.30 -2.54 -28.90
N GLY A 217 7.23 -3.25 -29.31
CA GLY A 217 7.23 -4.06 -30.51
C GLY A 217 8.10 -5.32 -30.44
N LEU A 218 8.48 -5.74 -29.23
CA LEU A 218 9.39 -6.88 -29.00
C LEU A 218 8.66 -8.16 -28.59
N LEU A 219 7.30 -8.15 -28.57
CA LEU A 219 6.52 -9.27 -28.03
C LEU A 219 6.81 -10.59 -28.77
N GLU A 220 6.84 -10.57 -30.10
CA GLU A 220 7.07 -11.79 -30.90
C GLU A 220 8.46 -12.38 -30.71
N SER A 221 9.46 -11.54 -30.48
CA SER A 221 10.87 -11.98 -30.40
C SER A 221 11.30 -12.37 -28.98
N ARG A 222 10.70 -11.77 -27.94
CA ARG A 222 11.20 -11.89 -26.56
C ARG A 222 10.19 -12.47 -25.57
N ALA A 223 8.96 -12.79 -25.99
CA ALA A 223 7.90 -13.26 -25.10
C ALA A 223 8.32 -14.43 -24.22
N PHE A 224 9.16 -15.32 -24.70
CA PHE A 224 9.56 -16.55 -24.01
C PHE A 224 10.93 -16.47 -23.30
N GLU A 225 11.49 -15.29 -23.09
CA GLU A 225 12.73 -15.10 -22.34
C GLU A 225 12.53 -15.32 -20.82
N ILE A 226 11.29 -15.20 -20.31
CA ILE A 226 10.94 -15.51 -18.94
C ILE A 226 10.13 -16.82 -18.87
N PRO A 227 10.27 -17.61 -17.79
CA PRO A 227 9.45 -18.79 -17.58
C PRO A 227 8.03 -18.40 -17.17
N TYR A 228 7.02 -19.04 -17.79
CA TYR A 228 5.59 -18.87 -17.47
C TYR A 228 5.06 -19.96 -16.53
N ASP A 229 5.95 -20.66 -15.83
CA ASP A 229 5.59 -21.68 -14.84
C ASP A 229 5.34 -21.05 -13.47
N TYR A 230 4.17 -20.43 -13.32
CA TYR A 230 3.73 -19.89 -12.04
C TYR A 230 2.62 -20.73 -11.40
N PRO A 231 2.69 -20.96 -10.08
CA PRO A 231 1.70 -21.75 -9.39
C PRO A 231 0.30 -21.10 -9.51
N ASN A 232 -0.71 -21.93 -9.71
CA ASN A 232 -2.10 -21.52 -9.63
C ASN A 232 -2.41 -21.05 -8.21
N ARG A 233 -2.35 -19.75 -7.97
CA ARG A 233 -2.81 -19.16 -6.71
C ARG A 233 -4.33 -19.00 -6.79
N LYS A 234 -5.04 -20.02 -6.38
CA LYS A 234 -6.47 -19.90 -6.16
C LYS A 234 -6.69 -19.16 -4.85
N VAL A 235 -7.41 -18.04 -4.91
CA VAL A 235 -7.83 -17.30 -3.72
C VAL A 235 -9.13 -17.92 -3.23
N ARG A 236 -9.16 -18.31 -1.96
CA ARG A 236 -10.36 -18.81 -1.31
C ARG A 236 -11.17 -17.61 -0.82
N GLU A 237 -12.34 -17.39 -1.39
CA GLU A 237 -13.29 -16.40 -0.92
C GLU A 237 -13.94 -16.81 0.41
N LYS A 238 -14.59 -15.87 1.10
CA LYS A 238 -15.28 -16.13 2.39
C LYS A 238 -16.37 -17.19 2.27
N ASP A 239 -16.98 -17.35 1.10
CA ASP A 239 -17.99 -18.36 0.78
C ASP A 239 -17.42 -19.74 0.41
N GLY A 240 -16.10 -19.89 0.46
CA GLY A 240 -15.41 -21.13 0.12
C GLY A 240 -15.13 -21.34 -1.36
N ARG A 241 -15.59 -20.46 -2.24
CA ARG A 241 -15.28 -20.51 -3.67
C ARG A 241 -13.84 -20.16 -3.94
N MET A 242 -13.28 -20.80 -4.96
CA MET A 242 -11.92 -20.54 -5.43
C MET A 242 -11.98 -19.68 -6.68
N THR A 243 -11.62 -18.42 -6.58
CA THR A 243 -11.57 -17.52 -7.73
C THR A 243 -10.14 -17.10 -8.03
N ASP A 244 -9.86 -16.83 -9.29
CA ASP A 244 -8.57 -16.25 -9.70
C ASP A 244 -8.51 -14.73 -9.36
N GLY A 245 -9.62 -14.15 -8.91
CA GLY A 245 -9.76 -12.73 -8.55
C GLY A 245 -9.36 -11.77 -9.69
N ILE A 246 -10.01 -10.64 -9.78
CA ILE A 246 -9.54 -9.55 -10.64
C ILE A 246 -8.37 -8.90 -9.91
N SER A 247 -7.16 -9.03 -10.44
CA SER A 247 -5.99 -8.40 -9.86
C SER A 247 -5.61 -7.12 -10.62
N ILE A 248 -4.84 -6.26 -9.97
CA ILE A 248 -4.46 -4.94 -10.53
C ILE A 248 -3.84 -5.07 -11.93
N TYR A 249 -2.99 -6.09 -12.14
CA TYR A 249 -2.34 -6.29 -13.44
C TYR A 249 -3.30 -6.67 -14.58
N THR A 250 -4.45 -7.30 -14.28
CA THR A 250 -5.45 -7.61 -15.31
C THR A 250 -6.13 -6.36 -15.83
N LEU A 251 -6.36 -5.36 -14.95
CA LEU A 251 -6.92 -4.07 -15.35
C LEU A 251 -6.02 -3.34 -16.34
N ASP A 252 -4.71 -3.39 -16.10
CA ASP A 252 -3.74 -2.79 -17.00
C ASP A 252 -3.57 -3.59 -18.30
N ALA A 253 -3.50 -4.93 -18.19
CA ALA A 253 -3.42 -5.79 -19.37
C ALA A 253 -4.63 -5.64 -20.29
N ASP A 254 -5.84 -5.57 -19.74
CA ASP A 254 -7.06 -5.32 -20.52
C ASP A 254 -6.97 -3.96 -21.25
N PHE A 255 -6.50 -2.92 -20.56
CA PHE A 255 -6.38 -1.59 -21.18
C PHE A 255 -5.37 -1.59 -22.32
N TYR A 256 -4.16 -2.10 -22.11
CA TYR A 256 -3.09 -2.14 -23.13
C TYR A 256 -3.35 -3.17 -24.22
N ALA A 257 -4.29 -4.09 -24.05
CA ALA A 257 -4.82 -4.94 -25.12
C ALA A 257 -5.94 -4.26 -25.94
N GLY A 258 -6.20 -2.95 -25.73
CA GLY A 258 -7.26 -2.21 -26.44
C GLY A 258 -8.67 -2.45 -25.84
N LEU A 259 -8.79 -3.21 -24.74
CA LEU A 259 -10.07 -3.55 -24.11
C LEU A 259 -10.44 -2.53 -23.02
N ALA A 260 -10.44 -1.23 -23.37
CA ALA A 260 -10.68 -0.14 -22.42
C ALA A 260 -12.00 -0.29 -21.65
N ASN A 261 -13.07 -0.77 -22.28
CA ASN A 261 -14.37 -1.00 -21.64
C ASN A 261 -14.30 -2.13 -20.60
N THR A 262 -13.58 -3.20 -20.90
CA THR A 262 -13.40 -4.32 -19.95
C THR A 262 -12.59 -3.86 -18.75
N SER A 263 -11.49 -3.14 -18.97
CA SER A 263 -10.69 -2.53 -17.91
C SER A 263 -11.54 -1.59 -17.02
N TYR A 264 -12.36 -0.74 -17.66
CA TYR A 264 -13.28 0.16 -16.93
C TYR A 264 -14.29 -0.62 -16.08
N HIS A 265 -14.96 -1.62 -16.66
CA HIS A 265 -15.95 -2.46 -15.97
C HIS A 265 -15.33 -3.15 -14.75
N ASN A 266 -14.18 -3.78 -14.93
CA ASN A 266 -13.47 -4.46 -13.85
C ASN A 266 -13.04 -3.48 -12.74
N CYS A 267 -12.61 -2.26 -13.10
CA CYS A 267 -12.33 -1.20 -12.12
C CYS A 267 -13.58 -0.81 -11.32
N MET A 268 -14.74 -0.71 -11.98
CA MET A 268 -16.00 -0.39 -11.31
C MET A 268 -16.43 -1.49 -10.34
N GLU A 269 -16.30 -2.76 -10.72
CA GLU A 269 -16.63 -3.89 -9.83
C GLU A 269 -15.79 -3.86 -8.55
N ILE A 270 -14.48 -3.63 -8.69
CA ILE A 270 -13.60 -3.50 -7.52
C ILE A 270 -13.97 -2.26 -6.69
N ALA A 271 -14.28 -1.13 -7.33
CA ALA A 271 -14.64 0.10 -6.63
C ALA A 271 -15.97 -0.03 -5.86
N VAL A 272 -16.93 -0.77 -6.39
CA VAL A 272 -18.21 -1.06 -5.71
C VAL A 272 -17.99 -1.98 -4.52
N THR A 273 -17.12 -2.97 -4.64
CA THR A 273 -16.87 -3.96 -3.59
C THR A 273 -15.97 -3.42 -2.46
N ASN A 274 -14.90 -2.70 -2.83
CA ASN A 274 -13.83 -2.30 -1.91
C ASN A 274 -13.80 -0.79 -1.62
N GLY A 275 -14.72 -0.04 -2.22
CA GLY A 275 -14.73 1.40 -2.15
C GLY A 275 -13.78 2.08 -3.15
N PRO A 276 -13.83 3.42 -3.25
CA PRO A 276 -13.00 4.19 -4.17
C PRO A 276 -11.51 4.10 -3.77
N GLN A 277 -10.65 3.95 -4.78
CA GLN A 277 -9.20 3.90 -4.66
C GLN A 277 -8.57 4.79 -5.73
N ILE A 278 -7.46 5.45 -5.42
CA ILE A 278 -6.81 6.40 -6.35
C ILE A 278 -6.46 5.71 -7.68
N PHE A 279 -5.83 4.53 -7.60
CA PHE A 279 -5.41 3.82 -8.80
C PHE A 279 -6.59 3.38 -9.68
N LEU A 280 -7.74 3.00 -9.09
CA LEU A 280 -8.96 2.68 -9.84
C LEU A 280 -9.53 3.93 -10.51
N LEU A 281 -9.59 5.06 -9.79
CA LEU A 281 -10.07 6.33 -10.35
C LEU A 281 -9.21 6.77 -11.52
N LYS A 282 -7.88 6.62 -11.44
CA LYS A 282 -6.96 6.92 -12.55
C LYS A 282 -7.24 6.05 -13.76
N ARG A 283 -7.42 4.73 -13.58
CA ARG A 283 -7.71 3.80 -14.67
C ARG A 283 -9.07 4.06 -15.30
N MET A 284 -10.09 4.32 -14.50
CA MET A 284 -11.42 4.71 -15.00
C MET A 284 -11.38 6.03 -15.77
N ALA A 285 -10.62 7.02 -15.28
CA ALA A 285 -10.42 8.29 -16.00
C ALA A 285 -9.75 8.06 -17.36
N ARG A 286 -8.70 7.21 -17.39
CA ARG A 286 -7.96 6.85 -18.61
C ARG A 286 -8.85 6.14 -19.63
N ALA A 287 -9.55 5.10 -19.20
CA ALA A 287 -10.45 4.35 -20.06
C ALA A 287 -11.60 5.21 -20.63
N ALA A 288 -12.22 6.05 -19.80
CA ALA A 288 -13.24 6.98 -20.23
C ALA A 288 -12.70 8.03 -21.22
N ALA A 289 -11.47 8.52 -21.02
CA ALA A 289 -10.82 9.45 -21.95
C ALA A 289 -10.55 8.77 -23.30
N MET A 290 -10.04 7.53 -23.31
CA MET A 290 -9.79 6.75 -24.51
C MET A 290 -11.08 6.51 -25.31
N ASN A 291 -12.18 6.23 -24.62
CA ASN A 291 -13.51 6.08 -25.24
C ASN A 291 -14.14 7.40 -25.73
N GLY A 292 -13.48 8.53 -25.54
CA GLY A 292 -14.03 9.86 -25.88
C GLY A 292 -15.11 10.36 -24.92
N GLU A 293 -15.35 9.69 -23.82
CA GLU A 293 -16.38 10.02 -22.82
C GLU A 293 -15.91 11.17 -21.89
N LYS A 294 -15.73 12.37 -22.47
CA LYS A 294 -15.16 13.54 -21.79
C LYS A 294 -15.82 13.84 -20.44
N ARG A 295 -17.17 13.81 -20.37
CA ARG A 295 -17.90 14.14 -19.13
C ARG A 295 -17.60 13.14 -18.02
N LEU A 296 -17.49 11.88 -18.36
CA LEU A 296 -17.21 10.80 -17.41
C LEU A 296 -15.75 10.87 -16.93
N ALA A 297 -14.81 11.02 -17.86
CA ALA A 297 -13.39 11.23 -17.52
C ALA A 297 -13.20 12.45 -16.62
N TRP A 298 -13.86 13.58 -16.92
CA TRP A 298 -13.81 14.79 -16.11
C TRP A 298 -14.32 14.56 -14.68
N LYS A 299 -15.37 13.74 -14.52
CA LYS A 299 -15.89 13.40 -13.19
C LYS A 299 -14.82 12.70 -12.35
N TYR A 300 -14.12 11.70 -12.90
CA TYR A 300 -13.05 11.01 -12.20
C TYR A 300 -11.85 11.90 -11.91
N ILE A 301 -11.45 12.73 -12.88
CA ILE A 301 -10.36 13.71 -12.68
C ILE A 301 -10.70 14.67 -11.55
N THR A 302 -11.95 15.14 -11.45
CA THR A 302 -12.39 16.00 -10.36
C THR A 302 -12.34 15.29 -9.00
N MET A 303 -12.63 13.99 -8.95
CA MET A 303 -12.47 13.21 -7.73
C MET A 303 -10.99 13.06 -7.36
N ILE A 304 -10.12 12.77 -8.33
CA ILE A 304 -8.67 12.64 -8.12
C ILE A 304 -8.05 13.97 -7.67
N ASP A 305 -8.51 15.10 -8.20
CA ASP A 305 -8.03 16.47 -7.88
C ASP A 305 -8.21 16.84 -6.39
N ARG A 306 -9.15 16.17 -5.71
CA ARG A 306 -9.33 16.31 -4.26
C ARG A 306 -8.22 15.65 -3.43
N ASN A 307 -7.38 14.84 -4.05
CA ASN A 307 -6.20 14.27 -3.40
C ASN A 307 -5.00 15.22 -3.59
N PRO A 308 -4.29 15.60 -2.52
CA PRO A 308 -3.27 16.65 -2.59
C PRO A 308 -2.02 16.26 -3.41
N PHE A 309 -1.84 14.98 -3.74
CA PHE A 309 -0.60 14.49 -4.37
C PHE A 309 -0.74 14.16 -5.86
N GLU A 310 -1.94 14.24 -6.43
CA GLU A 310 -2.21 13.78 -7.79
C GLU A 310 -2.27 14.91 -8.84
N HIS A 311 -1.78 16.09 -8.52
CA HIS A 311 -1.85 17.28 -9.41
C HIS A 311 -1.26 17.02 -10.80
N LYS A 312 -0.12 16.31 -10.88
CA LYS A 312 0.53 16.02 -12.19
C LYS A 312 -0.38 15.20 -13.10
N PHE A 313 -1.02 14.16 -12.55
CA PHE A 313 -1.98 13.36 -13.30
C PHE A 313 -3.19 14.21 -13.73
N VAL A 314 -3.72 14.98 -12.82
CA VAL A 314 -4.90 15.83 -13.06
C VAL A 314 -4.62 16.86 -14.15
N GLU A 315 -3.51 17.59 -14.11
CA GLU A 315 -3.12 18.56 -15.14
C GLU A 315 -2.92 17.91 -16.50
N ARG A 316 -2.22 16.76 -16.55
CA ARG A 316 -2.01 16.01 -17.78
C ARG A 316 -3.35 15.63 -18.44
N TYR A 317 -4.27 15.06 -17.67
CA TYR A 317 -5.56 14.63 -18.20
C TYR A 317 -6.53 15.77 -18.47
N LYS A 318 -6.48 16.89 -17.76
CA LYS A 318 -7.19 18.13 -18.14
C LYS A 318 -6.76 18.62 -19.51
N ASN A 319 -5.46 18.59 -19.80
CA ASN A 319 -4.92 18.95 -21.12
C ASN A 319 -5.36 17.97 -22.21
N TYR A 320 -5.35 16.67 -21.95
CA TYR A 320 -5.84 15.65 -22.87
C TYR A 320 -7.32 15.82 -23.21
N LEU A 321 -8.17 16.08 -22.22
CA LEU A 321 -9.59 16.32 -22.46
C LEU A 321 -9.88 17.62 -23.20
N ALA A 322 -9.00 18.61 -23.10
CA ALA A 322 -9.07 19.83 -23.90
C ALA A 322 -8.74 19.56 -25.38
N ASN A 323 -7.80 18.62 -25.65
CA ASN A 323 -7.38 18.26 -27.00
C ASN A 323 -7.20 16.71 -27.11
N LEU A 324 -8.30 16.01 -27.41
CA LEU A 324 -8.27 14.55 -27.59
C LEU A 324 -7.37 14.10 -28.75
N GLY A 325 -7.23 14.92 -29.78
CA GLY A 325 -6.33 14.57 -30.89
C GLY A 325 -4.87 14.49 -30.46
N ALA A 326 -4.43 15.39 -29.58
CA ALA A 326 -3.10 15.32 -29.00
C ALA A 326 -2.98 14.12 -28.03
N MET A 327 -4.03 13.81 -27.30
CA MET A 327 -4.05 12.63 -26.41
C MET A 327 -3.84 11.33 -27.20
N TYR A 328 -4.57 11.13 -28.30
CA TYR A 328 -4.44 9.92 -29.13
C TYR A 328 -3.11 9.81 -29.88
N ALA A 329 -2.30 10.87 -29.91
CA ALA A 329 -0.93 10.83 -30.42
C ALA A 329 0.10 10.40 -29.36
N GLU A 330 -0.29 10.32 -28.10
CA GLU A 330 0.60 9.88 -27.01
C GLU A 330 0.76 8.36 -27.04
N PRO A 331 1.97 7.83 -26.78
CA PRO A 331 2.23 6.39 -26.82
C PRO A 331 1.30 5.54 -25.93
N GLU A 332 0.83 6.11 -24.83
CA GLU A 332 -0.11 5.45 -23.88
C GLU A 332 -1.47 5.11 -24.53
N PHE A 333 -1.85 5.75 -25.64
CA PHE A 333 -3.18 5.62 -26.27
C PHE A 333 -3.12 5.13 -27.73
N VAL A 334 -1.94 4.83 -28.24
CA VAL A 334 -1.75 4.29 -29.61
C VAL A 334 -1.86 2.76 -29.55
N HIS A 335 -3.10 2.24 -29.51
CA HIS A 335 -3.38 0.78 -29.49
C HIS A 335 -4.29 0.40 -30.66
#